data_5ac4d2bf25bd6e9438ca4a417d219bd9
#
_entry.id   5ac4d2bf25bd6e9438ca4a417d219bd9
#
_cell.length_a   1.000
_cell.length_b   1.000
_cell.length_c   1.000
_cell.angle_alpha   90.00
_cell.angle_beta   90.00
_cell.angle_gamma   90.00
#
_symmetry.space_group_name_H-M   'P 1'
#
loop_
_entity.id
_entity.type
_entity.pdbx_description
1 polymer ?
#
loop_
_entity_poly.entity_id
_entity_poly.type
_entity_poly.pdbx_seq_one_letter_code
_entity_poly.pdbx_strand_id
1 'polypeptide(L)'
;MSYTIQFLPEATDDLTEILGWYKEQPVTDLQKKFITAISTTFKTLEKSPKSYALRFKNVRCAIVKKYPYLIYYWLDDASTTINIVAILHQSRHPKNWKKRI
;
A
#
# COMPACT_ATOMS: atom_id res chain seq x y z
N MET A 1 -3.94 18.92 -8.02
CA MET A 1 -2.53 18.55 -8.14
C MET A 1 -2.34 17.10 -7.72
N SER A 2 -1.63 16.31 -8.50
CA SER A 2 -1.40 14.90 -8.18
C SER A 2 -0.12 14.73 -7.36
N TYR A 3 -0.15 13.79 -6.43
CA TYR A 3 1.04 13.40 -5.68
C TYR A 3 1.78 12.30 -6.43
N THR A 4 3.07 12.18 -6.18
CA THR A 4 3.91 11.12 -6.75
C THR A 4 4.09 10.03 -5.70
N ILE A 5 3.98 8.77 -6.13
CA ILE A 5 4.16 7.63 -5.22
C ILE A 5 5.61 7.17 -5.23
N GLN A 6 6.18 6.98 -4.05
CA GLN A 6 7.51 6.43 -3.86
C GLN A 6 7.44 5.31 -2.84
N PHE A 7 8.06 4.17 -3.14
CA PHE A 7 8.08 3.02 -2.26
C PHE A 7 9.34 3.01 -1.43
N LEU A 8 9.21 2.79 -0.12
CA LEU A 8 10.36 2.41 0.69
C LEU A 8 10.76 0.98 0.29
N PRO A 9 12.05 0.61 0.45
CA PRO A 9 12.52 -0.73 0.07
C PRO A 9 11.70 -1.86 0.67
N GLU A 10 11.36 -1.76 1.95
CA GLU A 10 10.55 -2.79 2.62
C GLU A 10 9.15 -2.91 2.03
N ALA A 11 8.57 -1.81 1.57
CA ALA A 11 7.27 -1.84 0.93
C ALA A 11 7.33 -2.53 -0.43
N THR A 12 8.41 -2.32 -1.16
CA THR A 12 8.66 -3.03 -2.42
C THR A 12 8.76 -4.53 -2.17
N ASP A 13 9.48 -4.92 -1.12
CA ASP A 13 9.60 -6.33 -0.75
C ASP A 13 8.24 -6.93 -0.37
N ASP A 14 7.43 -6.17 0.38
CA ASP A 14 6.08 -6.60 0.75
C ASP A 14 5.25 -6.90 -0.49
N LEU A 15 5.25 -5.99 -1.46
CA LEU A 15 4.47 -6.15 -2.68
C LEU A 15 4.97 -7.34 -3.52
N THR A 16 6.28 -7.49 -3.62
CA THR A 16 6.88 -8.60 -4.35
C THR A 16 6.45 -9.94 -3.75
N GLU A 17 6.44 -10.05 -2.43
CA GLU A 17 6.03 -11.26 -1.74
C GLU A 17 4.54 -11.57 -1.99
N ILE A 18 3.68 -10.56 -1.92
CA ILE A 18 2.25 -10.72 -2.17
C ILE A 18 2.01 -11.19 -3.60
N LEU A 19 2.67 -10.57 -4.57
CA LEU A 19 2.51 -10.93 -5.97
C LEU A 19 3.00 -12.35 -6.24
N GLY A 20 4.09 -12.75 -5.59
CA GLY A 20 4.62 -14.12 -5.69
C GLY A 20 3.63 -15.14 -5.15
N TRP A 21 2.98 -14.83 -4.04
CA TRP A 21 1.97 -15.73 -3.46
C TRP A 21 0.79 -15.94 -4.42
N TYR A 22 0.28 -14.86 -5.02
CA TYR A 22 -0.83 -14.99 -5.98
C TYR A 22 -0.42 -15.75 -7.24
N LYS A 23 0.81 -15.56 -7.69
CA LYS A 23 1.33 -16.26 -8.87
C LYS A 23 1.38 -17.77 -8.67
N GLU A 24 1.62 -18.22 -7.44
CA GLU A 24 1.73 -19.64 -7.12
C GLU A 24 0.38 -20.35 -6.94
N GLN A 25 -0.73 -19.61 -6.92
CA GLN A 25 -2.03 -20.20 -6.73
C GLN A 25 -2.47 -20.97 -7.98
N PRO A 26 -3.24 -22.08 -7.81
CA PRO A 26 -3.68 -22.89 -8.95
C PRO A 26 -4.71 -22.21 -9.84
N VAL A 27 -5.41 -21.20 -9.32
CA VAL A 27 -6.40 -20.45 -10.11
C VAL A 27 -5.68 -19.40 -10.92
N THR A 28 -5.96 -19.35 -12.23
CA THR A 28 -5.34 -18.38 -13.13
C THR A 28 -5.89 -16.96 -12.90
N ASP A 29 -5.08 -15.97 -13.29
CA ASP A 29 -5.44 -14.55 -13.28
C ASP A 29 -5.59 -13.90 -11.90
N LEU A 30 -5.33 -14.61 -10.80
CA LEU A 30 -5.42 -14.01 -9.46
C LEU A 30 -4.42 -12.86 -9.30
N GLN A 31 -3.19 -13.05 -9.80
CA GLN A 31 -2.16 -12.01 -9.72
C GLN A 31 -2.59 -10.76 -10.51
N LYS A 32 -3.10 -10.95 -11.73
CA LYS A 32 -3.55 -9.82 -12.55
C LYS A 32 -4.68 -9.06 -11.90
N LYS A 33 -5.64 -9.78 -11.29
CA LYS A 33 -6.76 -9.15 -10.59
C LYS A 33 -6.30 -8.33 -9.40
N PHE A 34 -5.34 -8.84 -8.66
CA PHE A 34 -4.78 -8.09 -7.53
C PHE A 34 -4.03 -6.86 -8.01
N ILE A 35 -3.22 -6.98 -9.06
CA ILE A 35 -2.48 -5.84 -9.63
C ILE A 35 -3.46 -4.75 -10.05
N THR A 36 -4.57 -5.10 -10.69
CA THR A 36 -5.59 -4.14 -11.10
C THR A 36 -6.18 -3.43 -9.88
N ALA A 37 -6.51 -4.18 -8.83
CA ALA A 37 -7.11 -3.63 -7.63
C ALA A 37 -6.16 -2.68 -6.91
N ILE A 38 -4.89 -3.08 -6.73
CA ILE A 38 -3.93 -2.23 -6.01
C ILE A 38 -3.55 -1.00 -6.84
N SER A 39 -3.48 -1.15 -8.16
CA SER A 39 -3.23 -0.01 -9.06
C SER A 39 -4.33 1.03 -8.96
N THR A 40 -5.59 0.57 -8.88
CA THR A 40 -6.73 1.48 -8.69
C THR A 40 -6.62 2.23 -7.37
N THR A 41 -6.20 1.54 -6.31
CA THR A 41 -6.01 2.16 -5.00
C THR A 41 -4.91 3.23 -5.08
N PHE A 42 -3.79 2.94 -5.74
CA PHE A 42 -2.71 3.91 -5.90
C PHE A 42 -3.17 5.15 -6.69
N LYS A 43 -3.97 4.97 -7.73
CA LYS A 43 -4.52 6.10 -8.48
C LYS A 43 -5.41 6.99 -7.61
N THR A 44 -6.21 6.37 -6.75
CA THR A 44 -7.03 7.12 -5.79
C THR A 44 -6.16 7.90 -4.81
N LEU A 45 -5.07 7.28 -4.33
CA LEU A 45 -4.13 7.95 -3.44
C LEU A 45 -3.48 9.17 -4.10
N GLU A 46 -3.09 9.04 -5.36
CA GLU A 46 -2.48 10.15 -6.11
C GLU A 46 -3.39 11.37 -6.17
N LYS A 47 -4.70 11.15 -6.25
CA LYS A 47 -5.68 12.24 -6.35
C LYS A 47 -6.10 12.76 -4.98
N SER A 48 -6.26 11.90 -3.99
CA SER A 48 -6.86 12.25 -2.70
C SER A 48 -6.14 11.57 -1.55
N PRO A 49 -4.84 11.83 -1.36
CA PRO A 49 -4.07 11.12 -0.34
C PRO A 49 -4.49 11.44 1.09
N LYS A 50 -5.16 12.57 1.32
CA LYS A 50 -5.59 12.99 2.65
C LYS A 50 -6.98 12.50 3.04
N SER A 51 -7.66 11.77 2.14
CA SER A 51 -9.00 11.27 2.43
C SER A 51 -9.01 10.06 3.36
N TYR A 52 -7.86 9.43 3.58
CA TYR A 52 -7.74 8.28 4.48
C TYR A 52 -7.27 8.72 5.87
N ALA A 53 -7.74 8.02 6.90
CA ALA A 53 -7.48 8.40 8.28
C ALA A 53 -6.04 8.14 8.70
N LEU A 54 -5.54 8.98 9.61
CA LEU A 54 -4.26 8.76 10.27
C LEU A 54 -4.39 7.57 11.22
N ARG A 55 -3.39 6.71 11.23
CA ARG A 55 -3.36 5.53 12.09
C ARG A 55 -2.28 5.61 13.17
N PHE A 56 -1.15 6.21 12.85
CA PHE A 56 -0.03 6.33 13.79
C PHE A 56 0.84 7.50 13.35
N LYS A 57 1.00 8.48 14.26
CA LYS A 57 1.75 9.71 13.92
C LYS A 57 1.19 10.29 12.63
N ASN A 58 2.04 10.48 11.62
CA ASN A 58 1.62 11.01 10.31
C ASN A 58 1.35 9.91 9.28
N VAL A 59 1.26 8.65 9.71
CA VAL A 59 1.03 7.52 8.81
C VAL A 59 -0.46 7.29 8.63
N ARG A 60 -0.88 7.23 7.38
CA ARG A 60 -2.26 6.92 6.98
C ARG A 60 -2.35 5.49 6.48
N CYS A 61 -3.57 4.98 6.42
CA CYS A 61 -3.81 3.61 6.00
C CYS A 61 -4.95 3.57 4.99
N ALA A 62 -4.69 2.93 3.84
CA ALA A 62 -5.70 2.71 2.81
C ALA A 62 -5.88 1.20 2.62
N ILE A 63 -7.13 0.77 2.43
CA ILE A 63 -7.41 -0.64 2.15
C ILE A 63 -7.49 -0.86 0.64
N VAL A 64 -6.97 -2.01 0.18
CA VAL A 64 -7.15 -2.44 -1.19
C VAL A 64 -8.54 -3.07 -1.29
N LYS A 65 -9.46 -2.41 -1.99
CA LYS A 65 -10.88 -2.81 -2.03
C LYS A 65 -11.04 -4.28 -2.42
N LYS A 66 -11.80 -5.02 -1.60
CA LYS A 66 -12.08 -6.46 -1.77
C LYS A 66 -10.90 -7.37 -1.46
N TYR A 67 -9.81 -6.83 -0.95
CA TYR A 67 -8.64 -7.60 -0.56
C TYR A 67 -8.27 -7.30 0.88
N PRO A 68 -7.65 -8.25 1.58
CA PRO A 68 -7.33 -8.04 3.00
C PRO A 68 -5.97 -7.38 3.19
N TYR A 69 -5.57 -6.50 2.29
CA TYR A 69 -4.28 -5.82 2.37
C TYR A 69 -4.45 -4.34 2.65
N LEU A 70 -3.57 -3.83 3.50
CA LEU A 70 -3.55 -2.44 3.91
C LEU A 70 -2.26 -1.79 3.41
N ILE A 71 -2.40 -0.57 2.89
CA ILE A 71 -1.28 0.24 2.42
C ILE A 71 -1.04 1.32 3.44
N TYR A 72 0.12 1.30 4.09
CA TYR A 72 0.53 2.32 5.06
C TYR A 72 1.45 3.32 4.37
N TYR A 73 1.16 4.61 4.54
CA TYR A 73 1.90 5.66 3.84
C TYR A 73 1.89 6.95 4.64
N TRP A 74 2.87 7.80 4.36
CA TRP A 74 2.88 9.16 4.89
C TRP A 74 3.16 10.14 3.76
N LEU A 75 2.73 11.38 3.95
CA LEU A 75 2.79 12.42 2.92
C LEU A 75 3.92 13.39 3.22
N ASP A 76 4.72 13.66 2.20
CA ASP A 76 5.65 14.77 2.22
C ASP A 76 5.00 15.87 1.37
N ASP A 77 4.35 16.82 2.03
CA ASP A 77 3.62 17.87 1.34
C ASP A 77 4.56 18.83 0.60
N ALA A 78 5.78 19.01 1.10
CA ALA A 78 6.75 19.89 0.44
C ALA A 78 7.12 19.39 -0.96
N SER A 79 7.26 18.08 -1.12
CA SER A 79 7.60 17.46 -2.41
C SER A 79 6.39 16.83 -3.09
N THR A 80 5.20 16.91 -2.50
CA THR A 80 3.98 16.25 -2.97
C THR A 80 4.22 14.77 -3.25
N THR A 81 4.87 14.09 -2.30
CA THR A 81 5.23 12.68 -2.41
C THR A 81 4.45 11.83 -1.41
N ILE A 82 3.94 10.71 -1.89
CA ILE A 82 3.31 9.68 -1.06
C ILE A 82 4.36 8.61 -0.83
N ASN A 83 4.84 8.48 0.41
CA ASN A 83 5.86 7.50 0.75
C ASN A 83 5.19 6.24 1.28
N ILE A 84 5.22 5.17 0.50
CA ILE A 84 4.62 3.89 0.89
C ILE A 84 5.57 3.19 1.85
N VAL A 85 5.12 2.97 3.08
CA VAL A 85 5.90 2.37 4.17
C VAL A 85 5.78 0.85 4.17
N ALA A 86 4.55 0.37 3.97
CA ALA A 86 4.27 -1.06 4.09
C ALA A 86 2.99 -1.42 3.33
N ILE A 87 2.95 -2.66 2.84
CA ILE A 87 1.74 -3.25 2.25
C ILE A 87 1.59 -4.60 2.93
N LEU A 88 0.66 -4.68 3.90
CA LEU A 88 0.57 -5.85 4.77
C LEU A 88 -0.85 -6.37 4.86
N HIS A 89 -0.95 -7.69 5.05
CA HIS A 89 -2.23 -8.32 5.34
C HIS A 89 -2.82 -7.72 6.62
N GLN A 90 -4.13 -7.53 6.66
CA GLN A 90 -4.81 -6.90 7.81
C GLN A 90 -4.61 -7.66 9.11
N SER A 91 -4.24 -8.95 9.06
CA SER A 91 -3.95 -9.74 10.25
C SER A 91 -2.58 -9.45 10.86
N ARG A 92 -1.72 -8.70 10.16
CA ARG A 92 -0.38 -8.38 10.66
C ARG A 92 -0.46 -7.36 11.79
N HIS A 93 0.36 -7.57 12.82
CA HIS A 93 0.43 -6.67 13.95
C HIS A 93 1.06 -5.34 13.55
N PRO A 94 0.60 -4.19 14.09
CA PRO A 94 1.20 -2.88 13.78
C PRO A 94 2.70 -2.79 14.00
N LYS A 95 3.28 -3.60 14.87
CA LYS A 95 4.73 -3.64 15.08
C LYS A 95 5.51 -3.89 13.79
N ASN A 96 4.89 -4.57 12.81
CA ASN A 96 5.57 -4.95 11.59
C ASN A 96 5.95 -3.76 10.72
N TRP A 97 5.26 -2.63 10.86
CA TRP A 97 5.57 -1.46 10.05
C TRP A 97 6.03 -0.26 10.87
N LYS A 98 5.67 -0.19 12.15
CA LYS A 98 6.05 0.96 13.00
C LYS A 98 7.56 1.12 13.15
N LYS A 99 8.30 0.03 13.05
CA LYS A 99 9.76 0.05 13.11
C LYS A 99 10.40 0.68 11.89
N ARG A 100 9.65 0.84 10.80
CA ARG A 100 10.16 1.34 9.53
C ARG A 100 10.19 2.87 9.46
N ILE A 101 9.61 3.52 10.44
CA ILE A 101 9.51 4.97 10.47
C ILE A 101 10.14 5.60 11.71
#